data_df60236bb3a5383c5e276808966d504e
#
_entry.id   df60236bb3a5383c5e276808966d504e
#
_cell.length_a   1.000
_cell.length_b   1.000
_cell.length_c   1.000
_cell.angle_alpha   90.00
_cell.angle_beta   90.00
_cell.angle_gamma   90.00
#
_symmetry.space_group_name_H-M   'P 1'
#
loop_
_entity.id
_entity.type
_entity.pdbx_description
1 polymer ?
#
loop_
_entity_poly.entity_id
_entity_poly.type
_entity_poly.pdbx_seq_one_letter_code
_entity_poly.pdbx_strand_id
1 'polypeptide(L)'
;MDLGLIVYALNLASIYALMAIGISILWSSVGIINMAHGATFAISGYAAWLVTGALKPVIAAAFGKTALASMVMAGALVGSAIVAGALCGVIIYLLAFLPIHDKPNYPVRALIITLGLNIATVQGLLWTF
;
A
#
# COMPACT_ATOMS: atom_id res chain seq x y z
N MET A 1 -3.88 5.50 -32.22
CA MET A 1 -3.83 5.16 -30.78
C MET A 1 -2.73 6.01 -30.17
N ASP A 2 -3.08 6.84 -29.20
CA ASP A 2 -2.10 7.73 -28.58
C ASP A 2 -1.16 6.95 -27.68
N LEU A 3 0.14 7.08 -27.89
CA LEU A 3 1.19 6.43 -27.10
C LEU A 3 0.99 6.71 -25.59
N GLY A 4 0.51 7.90 -25.25
CA GLY A 4 0.17 8.27 -23.87
C GLY A 4 -0.93 7.41 -23.25
N LEU A 5 -1.94 7.04 -24.02
CA LEU A 5 -3.02 6.16 -23.55
C LEU A 5 -2.50 4.74 -23.25
N ILE A 6 -1.60 4.23 -24.11
CA ILE A 6 -1.00 2.91 -23.91
C ILE A 6 -0.13 2.90 -22.64
N VAL A 7 0.72 3.91 -22.45
CA VAL A 7 1.57 4.03 -21.26
C VAL A 7 0.72 4.13 -19.99
N TYR A 8 -0.36 4.92 -20.02
CA TYR A 8 -1.28 5.03 -18.89
C TYR A 8 -1.97 3.70 -18.59
N ALA A 9 -2.46 3.00 -19.60
CA ALA A 9 -3.12 1.71 -19.45
C ALA A 9 -2.17 0.64 -18.88
N LEU A 10 -0.92 0.59 -19.36
CA LEU A 10 0.11 -0.31 -18.82
C LEU A 10 0.45 -0.01 -17.37
N ASN A 11 0.55 1.25 -17.01
CA ASN A 11 0.80 1.66 -15.62
C ASN A 11 -0.34 1.21 -14.70
N LEU A 12 -1.58 1.48 -15.10
CA LEU A 12 -2.76 1.06 -14.33
C LEU A 12 -2.86 -0.47 -14.22
N ALA A 13 -2.61 -1.19 -15.31
CA ALA A 13 -2.59 -2.64 -15.33
C ALA A 13 -1.51 -3.21 -14.39
N SER A 14 -0.33 -2.59 -14.32
CA SER A 14 0.75 -3.00 -13.41
C SER A 14 0.35 -2.85 -11.95
N ILE A 15 -0.35 -1.78 -11.59
CA ILE A 15 -0.87 -1.54 -10.24
C ILE A 15 -1.87 -2.64 -9.85
N TYR A 16 -2.85 -2.92 -10.72
CA TYR A 16 -3.83 -3.98 -10.47
C TYR A 16 -3.19 -5.37 -10.41
N ALA A 17 -2.18 -5.65 -11.24
CA ALA A 17 -1.45 -6.92 -11.22
C ALA A 17 -0.72 -7.12 -9.88
N LEU A 18 -0.04 -6.08 -9.36
CA LEU A 18 0.63 -6.15 -8.06
C LEU A 18 -0.36 -6.37 -6.92
N MET A 19 -1.51 -5.70 -6.94
CA MET A 19 -2.57 -5.93 -5.95
C MET A 19 -3.11 -7.36 -6.01
N ALA A 20 -3.38 -7.87 -7.20
CA ALA A 20 -3.88 -9.22 -7.40
C ALA A 20 -2.89 -10.29 -6.91
N ILE A 21 -1.60 -10.12 -7.19
CA ILE A 21 -0.53 -11.01 -6.71
C ILE A 21 -0.49 -10.99 -5.17
N GLY A 22 -0.54 -9.81 -4.56
CA GLY A 22 -0.54 -9.67 -3.10
C GLY A 22 -1.72 -10.39 -2.43
N ILE A 23 -2.92 -10.22 -2.95
CA ILE A 23 -4.13 -10.91 -2.46
C ILE A 23 -4.01 -12.43 -2.67
N SER A 24 -3.51 -12.85 -3.84
CA SER A 24 -3.35 -14.27 -4.18
C SER A 24 -2.37 -14.98 -3.23
N ILE A 25 -1.24 -14.33 -2.90
CA ILE A 25 -0.25 -14.86 -1.95
C ILE A 25 -0.87 -15.00 -0.55
N LEU A 26 -1.59 -14.00 -0.08
CA LEU A 26 -2.26 -14.05 1.22
C LEU A 26 -3.30 -15.17 1.27
N TRP A 27 -4.14 -15.30 0.23
CA TRP A 27 -5.12 -16.35 0.13
C TRP A 27 -4.49 -17.76 0.13
N SER A 28 -3.45 -17.95 -0.67
CA SER A 28 -2.79 -19.25 -0.77
C SER A 28 -2.01 -19.64 0.49
N SER A 29 -1.51 -18.65 1.25
CA SER A 29 -0.70 -18.89 2.44
C SER A 29 -1.54 -19.11 3.70
N VAL A 30 -2.59 -18.32 3.88
CA VAL A 30 -3.35 -18.25 5.15
C VAL A 30 -4.80 -18.72 4.98
N GLY A 31 -5.30 -18.85 3.75
CA GLY A 31 -6.67 -19.26 3.46
C GLY A 31 -7.73 -18.24 3.89
N ILE A 32 -7.35 -16.98 4.11
CA ILE A 32 -8.22 -15.93 4.61
C ILE A 32 -8.16 -14.74 3.67
N ILE A 33 -9.33 -14.17 3.36
CA ILE A 33 -9.40 -12.95 2.56
C ILE A 33 -9.23 -11.73 3.47
N ASN A 34 -8.15 -10.98 3.26
CA ASN A 34 -7.91 -9.71 3.91
C ASN A 34 -8.43 -8.56 3.04
N MET A 35 -9.63 -8.05 3.31
CA MET A 35 -10.22 -6.93 2.56
C MET A 35 -9.54 -5.59 2.87
N ALA A 36 -8.71 -5.49 3.93
CA ALA A 36 -7.93 -4.29 4.22
C ALA A 36 -6.69 -4.13 3.32
N HIS A 37 -6.44 -5.05 2.39
CA HIS A 37 -5.29 -4.98 1.47
C HIS A 37 -5.30 -3.69 0.63
N GLY A 38 -6.47 -3.24 0.17
CA GLY A 38 -6.64 -1.97 -0.54
C GLY A 38 -6.23 -0.76 0.30
N ALA A 39 -6.61 -0.74 1.58
CA ALA A 39 -6.22 0.31 2.53
C ALA A 39 -4.70 0.35 2.75
N THR A 40 -4.07 -0.82 2.92
CA THR A 40 -2.62 -0.94 3.05
C THR A 40 -1.90 -0.38 1.83
N PHE A 41 -2.41 -0.69 0.64
CA PHE A 41 -1.86 -0.17 -0.62
C PHE A 41 -1.99 1.36 -0.70
N ALA A 42 -3.16 1.90 -0.36
CA ALA A 42 -3.39 3.35 -0.35
C ALA A 42 -2.45 4.07 0.64
N ILE A 43 -2.34 3.59 1.89
CA ILE A 43 -1.44 4.16 2.91
C ILE A 43 0.01 4.14 2.42
N SER A 44 0.47 3.04 1.83
CA SER A 44 1.82 2.92 1.30
C SER A 44 2.08 3.93 0.18
N GLY A 45 1.11 4.15 -0.71
CA GLY A 45 1.19 5.13 -1.78
C GLY A 45 1.25 6.58 -1.25
N TYR A 46 0.39 6.93 -0.29
CA TYR A 46 0.41 8.25 0.35
C TYR A 46 1.70 8.50 1.13
N ALA A 47 2.20 7.51 1.87
CA ALA A 47 3.48 7.61 2.57
C ALA A 47 4.64 7.85 1.61
N ALA A 48 4.69 7.13 0.50
CA ALA A 48 5.69 7.33 -0.54
C ALA A 48 5.60 8.73 -1.15
N TRP A 49 4.39 9.22 -1.40
CA TRP A 49 4.17 10.58 -1.93
C TRP A 49 4.64 11.66 -0.96
N LEU A 50 4.29 11.57 0.33
CA LEU A 50 4.71 12.51 1.38
C LEU A 50 6.24 12.53 1.55
N VAL A 51 6.87 11.37 1.65
CA VAL A 51 8.32 11.26 1.81
C VAL A 51 9.05 11.80 0.58
N THR A 52 8.56 11.49 -0.62
CA THR A 52 9.12 12.00 -1.87
C THR A 52 9.01 13.53 -1.92
N GLY A 53 7.87 14.10 -1.55
CA GLY A 53 7.66 15.54 -1.48
C GLY A 53 8.63 16.24 -0.52
N ALA A 54 8.83 15.66 0.66
CA ALA A 54 9.74 16.19 1.68
C ALA A 54 11.23 16.06 1.28
N LEU A 55 11.62 14.94 0.66
CA LEU A 55 13.02 14.69 0.29
C LEU A 55 13.45 15.37 -1.02
N LYS A 56 12.51 15.65 -1.91
CA LYS A 56 12.80 16.26 -3.22
C LYS A 56 13.70 17.49 -3.15
N PRO A 57 13.44 18.53 -2.32
CA PRO A 57 14.29 19.70 -2.23
C PRO A 57 15.68 19.36 -1.66
N VAL A 58 15.76 18.45 -0.69
CA VAL A 58 17.01 18.05 -0.04
C VAL A 58 17.91 17.30 -1.02
N ILE A 59 17.36 16.34 -1.75
CA ILE A 59 18.10 15.55 -2.74
C ILE A 59 18.55 16.43 -3.93
N ALA A 60 17.68 17.35 -4.37
CA ALA A 60 18.03 18.29 -5.43
C ALA A 60 19.16 19.24 -5.02
N ALA A 61 19.18 19.67 -3.76
CA ALA A 61 20.28 20.51 -3.23
C ALA A 61 21.60 19.73 -3.10
N ALA A 62 21.53 18.45 -2.67
CA ALA A 62 22.74 17.64 -2.42
C ALA A 62 23.35 17.06 -3.70
N PHE A 63 22.53 16.61 -4.64
CA PHE A 63 22.96 15.85 -5.81
C PHE A 63 22.66 16.52 -7.16
N GLY A 64 21.96 17.65 -7.16
CA GLY A 64 21.53 18.31 -8.39
C GLY A 64 20.60 17.41 -9.25
N LYS A 65 20.68 17.60 -10.58
CA LYS A 65 19.92 16.79 -11.56
C LYS A 65 20.79 15.62 -12.10
N THR A 66 21.28 14.78 -11.21
CA THR A 66 22.13 13.64 -11.57
C THR A 66 21.33 12.32 -11.58
N ALA A 67 21.87 11.30 -12.25
CA ALA A 67 21.31 9.95 -12.22
C ALA A 67 21.29 9.39 -10.77
N LEU A 68 22.30 9.76 -9.96
CA LEU A 68 22.37 9.37 -8.56
C LEU A 68 21.18 9.93 -7.75
N ALA A 69 20.81 11.20 -7.98
CA ALA A 69 19.62 11.80 -7.35
C ALA A 69 18.35 11.01 -7.65
N SER A 70 18.18 10.56 -8.88
CA SER A 70 17.04 9.74 -9.31
C SER A 70 17.03 8.38 -8.63
N MET A 71 18.18 7.74 -8.49
CA MET A 71 18.31 6.44 -7.81
C MET A 71 18.00 6.55 -6.30
N VAL A 72 18.54 7.57 -5.64
CA VAL A 72 18.26 7.83 -4.22
C VAL A 72 16.77 8.12 -4.00
N MET A 73 16.16 8.91 -4.89
CA MET A 73 14.73 9.20 -4.82
C MET A 73 13.88 7.94 -5.02
N ALA A 74 14.21 7.10 -6.00
CA ALA A 74 13.51 5.83 -6.23
C ALA A 74 13.65 4.90 -5.01
N GLY A 75 14.83 4.81 -4.42
CA GLY A 75 15.08 4.04 -3.21
C GLY A 75 14.26 4.54 -2.02
N ALA A 76 14.19 5.86 -1.82
CA ALA A 76 13.40 6.48 -0.75
C ALA A 76 11.88 6.22 -0.94
N LEU A 77 11.40 6.29 -2.18
CA LEU A 77 10.00 6.01 -2.53
C LEU A 77 9.64 4.56 -2.20
N VAL A 78 10.42 3.60 -2.69
CA VAL A 78 10.19 2.18 -2.45
C VAL A 78 10.35 1.85 -0.95
N GLY A 79 11.41 2.35 -0.31
CA GLY A 79 11.66 2.12 1.11
C GLY A 79 10.53 2.64 2.01
N SER A 80 10.05 3.85 1.76
CA SER A 80 8.94 4.42 2.53
C SER A 80 7.62 3.66 2.33
N ALA A 81 7.34 3.21 1.10
CA ALA A 81 6.17 2.40 0.82
C ALA A 81 6.21 1.05 1.55
N ILE A 82 7.37 0.37 1.57
CA ILE A 82 7.57 -0.90 2.29
C ILE A 82 7.37 -0.70 3.80
N VAL A 83 8.01 0.31 4.38
CA VAL A 83 7.90 0.59 5.82
C VAL A 83 6.46 0.91 6.21
N ALA A 84 5.80 1.80 5.48
CA ALA A 84 4.41 2.16 5.75
C ALA A 84 3.46 0.97 5.58
N GLY A 85 3.65 0.15 4.54
CA GLY A 85 2.87 -1.06 4.31
C GLY A 85 3.07 -2.10 5.40
N ALA A 86 4.30 -2.30 5.86
CA ALA A 86 4.62 -3.22 6.96
C ALA A 86 3.99 -2.76 8.28
N LEU A 87 4.09 -1.49 8.62
CA LEU A 87 3.47 -0.93 9.83
C LEU A 87 1.94 -1.05 9.77
N CYS A 88 1.34 -0.73 8.63
CA CYS A 88 -0.10 -0.89 8.42
C CYS A 88 -0.52 -2.36 8.56
N GLY A 89 0.25 -3.29 7.99
CA GLY A 89 0.02 -4.73 8.11
C GLY A 89 0.06 -5.21 9.56
N VAL A 90 1.01 -4.74 10.36
CA VAL A 90 1.10 -5.04 11.80
C VAL A 90 -0.13 -4.50 12.55
N ILE A 91 -0.55 -3.26 12.26
CA ILE A 91 -1.74 -2.66 12.88
C ILE A 91 -3.00 -3.47 12.53
N ILE A 92 -3.17 -3.85 11.28
CA ILE A 92 -4.30 -4.68 10.84
C ILE A 92 -4.27 -6.04 11.53
N TYR A 93 -3.10 -6.67 11.66
CA TYR A 93 -2.94 -7.93 12.37
C TYR A 93 -3.38 -7.81 13.83
N LEU A 94 -2.92 -6.79 14.54
CA LEU A 94 -3.24 -6.57 15.95
C LEU A 94 -4.72 -6.22 16.17
N LEU A 95 -5.34 -5.45 15.28
CA LEU A 95 -6.71 -4.99 15.44
C LEU A 95 -7.75 -5.97 14.88
N ALA A 96 -7.44 -6.64 13.77
CA ALA A 96 -8.39 -7.51 13.08
C ALA A 96 -8.20 -8.99 13.42
N PHE A 97 -6.98 -9.50 13.28
CA PHE A 97 -6.73 -10.93 13.33
C PHE A 97 -6.50 -11.46 14.74
N LEU A 98 -5.73 -10.74 15.56
CA LEU A 98 -5.40 -11.18 16.90
C LEU A 98 -6.63 -11.37 17.81
N PRO A 99 -7.64 -10.45 17.84
CA PRO A 99 -8.79 -10.59 18.73
C PRO A 99 -9.75 -11.72 18.34
N ILE A 100 -9.68 -12.22 17.11
CA ILE A 100 -10.62 -13.21 16.58
C ILE A 100 -10.00 -14.57 16.32
N HIS A 101 -8.68 -14.72 16.56
CA HIS A 101 -7.92 -15.92 16.22
C HIS A 101 -8.57 -17.22 16.73
N ASP A 102 -9.04 -17.23 17.97
CA ASP A 102 -9.66 -18.41 18.63
C ASP A 102 -11.19 -18.46 18.55
N LYS A 103 -11.80 -17.59 17.74
CA LYS A 103 -13.26 -17.52 17.66
C LYS A 103 -13.80 -18.43 16.54
N PRO A 104 -15.02 -19.02 16.73
CA PRO A 104 -15.67 -19.79 15.69
C PRO A 104 -15.93 -18.91 14.46
N ASN A 105 -15.91 -19.53 13.27
CA ASN A 105 -16.07 -18.83 11.98
C ASN A 105 -15.04 -17.74 11.71
N TYR A 106 -13.79 -17.99 12.12
CA TYR A 106 -12.65 -17.09 11.96
C TYR A 106 -12.54 -16.45 10.55
N PRO A 107 -12.64 -17.19 9.41
CA PRO A 107 -12.52 -16.60 8.08
C PRO A 107 -13.59 -15.53 7.78
N VAL A 108 -14.84 -15.77 8.20
CA VAL A 108 -15.96 -14.82 7.97
C VAL A 108 -15.79 -13.58 8.83
N ARG A 109 -15.39 -13.75 10.09
CA ARG A 109 -15.13 -12.63 11.00
C ARG A 109 -13.96 -11.77 10.50
N ALA A 110 -12.87 -12.41 10.03
CA ALA A 110 -11.74 -11.73 9.44
C ALA A 110 -12.15 -10.88 8.23
N LEU A 111 -12.97 -11.43 7.34
CA LEU A 111 -13.48 -10.73 6.18
C LEU A 111 -14.30 -9.48 6.58
N ILE A 112 -15.21 -9.59 7.54
CA ILE A 112 -16.07 -8.48 7.98
C ILE A 112 -15.23 -7.37 8.64
N ILE A 113 -14.33 -7.73 9.56
CA ILE A 113 -13.52 -6.75 10.28
C ILE A 113 -12.55 -6.06 9.33
N THR A 114 -11.88 -6.79 8.44
CA THR A 114 -10.95 -6.18 7.48
C THR A 114 -11.65 -5.32 6.45
N LEU A 115 -12.89 -5.65 6.06
CA LEU A 115 -13.72 -4.79 5.22
C LEU A 115 -14.07 -3.48 5.94
N GLY A 116 -14.48 -3.55 7.21
CA GLY A 116 -14.75 -2.36 8.03
C GLY A 116 -13.50 -1.47 8.18
N LEU A 117 -12.34 -2.07 8.46
CA LEU A 117 -11.05 -1.36 8.52
C LEU A 117 -10.69 -0.70 7.18
N ASN A 118 -10.94 -1.38 6.06
CA ASN A 118 -10.70 -0.81 4.73
C ASN A 118 -11.54 0.45 4.52
N ILE A 119 -12.83 0.38 4.78
CA ILE A 119 -13.75 1.53 4.62
C ILE A 119 -13.33 2.68 5.55
N ALA A 120 -13.08 2.40 6.83
CA ALA A 120 -12.66 3.40 7.80
C ALA A 120 -11.35 4.10 7.38
N THR A 121 -10.37 3.32 6.90
CA THR A 121 -9.08 3.85 6.45
C THR A 121 -9.23 4.72 5.21
N VAL A 122 -9.99 4.26 4.21
CA VAL A 122 -10.22 5.03 2.97
C VAL A 122 -10.94 6.33 3.29
N GLN A 123 -11.98 6.30 4.14
CA GLN A 123 -12.67 7.52 4.58
C GLN A 123 -11.74 8.45 5.37
N GLY A 124 -10.91 7.91 6.26
CA GLY A 124 -9.91 8.70 6.99
C GLY A 124 -8.91 9.39 6.07
N LEU A 125 -8.42 8.71 5.04
CA LEU A 125 -7.54 9.30 4.03
C LEU A 125 -8.24 10.41 3.24
N LEU A 126 -9.49 10.21 2.82
CA LEU A 126 -10.27 11.23 2.11
C LEU A 126 -10.57 12.48 2.95
N TRP A 127 -10.59 12.36 4.28
CA TRP A 127 -10.76 13.51 5.17
C TRP A 127 -9.46 14.26 5.43
N THR A 128 -8.32 13.60 5.24
CA THR A 128 -7.00 14.15 5.58
C THR A 128 -6.35 14.81 4.35
N PHE A 129 -6.67 14.36 3.15
CA PHE A 129 -6.09 14.78 1.87
C PHE A 129 -7.16 15.23 0.88
#